data_2818ac4689d5af493f745c5b571a1928
#
_entry.id   2818ac4689d5af493f745c5b571a1928
#
_cell.length_a   1.000
_cell.length_b   1.000
_cell.length_c   1.000
_cell.angle_alpha   90.00
_cell.angle_beta   90.00
_cell.angle_gamma   90.00
#
_symmetry.space_group_name_H-M   'P 1'
#
loop_
_entity.id
_entity.type
_entity.pdbx_description
1 polymer ?
#
loop_
_entity_poly.entity_id
_entity_poly.type
_entity_poly.pdbx_seq_one_letter_code
_entity_poly.pdbx_strand_id
1 'polypeptide(L)'
;ESRDVSPKVLSFDFYKTNGSFASGFGLEVHSYSKSYSFKNDSSLVNLSAVGLLYGLNFYYRGDYWFPFIGFGTGNYSAKLQEQLITGSNTTNGTVFGQVDDPFFYKLGVRIPFNEIGIVLTQQYISADINVATEDNPLSLGGTASFIGLYYSF
;
A
#
# COMPACT_ATOMS: atom_id res chain seq x y z
N GLU A 1 17.87 5.95 10.92
CA GLU A 1 16.70 6.84 10.79
C GLU A 1 15.92 6.38 9.55
N SER A 2 14.66 5.96 9.73
CA SER A 2 13.83 5.58 8.59
C SER A 2 13.01 6.79 8.17
N ARG A 3 13.02 7.13 6.88
CA ARG A 3 12.05 8.05 6.29
C ARG A 3 10.93 7.21 5.67
N ASP A 4 9.78 7.23 6.31
CA ASP A 4 8.58 6.64 5.75
C ASP A 4 8.00 7.60 4.68
N VAL A 5 7.96 7.14 3.45
CA VAL A 5 7.22 7.83 2.39
C VAL A 5 5.84 7.22 2.35
N SER A 6 4.83 8.06 2.50
CA SER A 6 3.43 7.61 2.40
C SER A 6 3.19 6.91 1.06
N PRO A 7 2.62 5.72 1.05
CA PRO A 7 2.32 5.01 -0.18
C PRO A 7 1.34 5.83 -1.03
N LYS A 8 1.52 5.76 -2.35
CA LYS A 8 0.57 6.31 -3.31
C LYS A 8 -0.36 5.20 -3.75
N VAL A 9 -1.65 5.48 -3.77
CA VAL A 9 -2.68 4.51 -4.10
C VAL A 9 -3.56 5.06 -5.20
N LEU A 10 -3.76 4.26 -6.25
CA LEU A 10 -4.79 4.46 -7.26
C LEU A 10 -5.78 3.31 -7.14
N SER A 11 -7.04 3.60 -6.89
CA SER A 11 -8.07 2.58 -6.71
C SER A 11 -9.21 2.71 -7.71
N PHE A 12 -9.74 1.57 -8.13
CA PHE A 12 -10.93 1.43 -8.95
C PHE A 12 -11.90 0.50 -8.24
N ASP A 13 -13.10 1.00 -7.93
CA ASP A 13 -14.13 0.22 -7.27
C ASP A 13 -15.34 0.04 -8.19
N PHE A 14 -15.71 -1.21 -8.41
CA PHE A 14 -16.91 -1.60 -9.13
C PHE A 14 -17.91 -2.13 -8.11
N TYR A 15 -19.02 -1.44 -7.91
CA TYR A 15 -19.99 -1.83 -6.88
C TYR A 15 -21.42 -1.82 -7.40
N LYS A 16 -22.22 -2.69 -6.80
CA LYS A 16 -23.67 -2.76 -6.98
C LYS A 16 -24.36 -2.30 -5.71
N THR A 17 -25.32 -1.41 -5.87
CA THR A 17 -26.12 -0.90 -4.77
C THR A 17 -27.34 -1.76 -4.53
N ASN A 18 -27.69 -1.95 -3.26
CA ASN A 18 -28.91 -2.61 -2.81
C ASN A 18 -29.47 -1.83 -1.61
N GLY A 19 -30.38 -0.89 -1.88
CA GLY A 19 -30.89 0.03 -0.87
C GLY A 19 -29.77 0.90 -0.25
N SER A 20 -29.66 0.83 1.08
CA SER A 20 -28.63 1.55 1.84
C SER A 20 -27.28 0.87 1.84
N PHE A 21 -27.13 -0.28 1.20
CA PHE A 21 -25.86 -1.01 1.13
C PHE A 21 -25.36 -1.08 -0.30
N ALA A 22 -24.05 -1.09 -0.44
CA ALA A 22 -23.39 -1.41 -1.69
C ALA A 22 -22.26 -2.39 -1.40
N SER A 23 -22.06 -3.32 -2.30
CA SER A 23 -20.93 -4.24 -2.26
C SER A 23 -20.29 -4.31 -3.61
N GLY A 24 -19.00 -4.51 -3.64
CA GLY A 24 -18.30 -4.53 -4.91
C GLY A 24 -16.89 -5.04 -4.82
N PHE A 25 -16.28 -5.08 -5.99
CA PHE A 25 -14.91 -5.48 -6.19
C PHE A 25 -14.03 -4.24 -6.37
N GLY A 26 -12.91 -4.21 -5.68
CA GLY A 26 -11.93 -3.15 -5.77
C GLY A 26 -10.59 -3.64 -6.33
N LEU A 27 -9.99 -2.81 -7.16
CA LEU A 27 -8.61 -2.93 -7.63
C LEU A 27 -7.82 -1.74 -7.13
N GLU A 28 -6.64 -1.98 -6.57
CA GLU A 28 -5.74 -0.93 -6.09
C GLU A 28 -4.33 -1.14 -6.61
N VAL A 29 -3.76 -0.09 -7.16
CA VAL A 29 -2.34 -0.05 -7.49
C VAL A 29 -1.62 0.75 -6.43
N HIS A 30 -0.69 0.12 -5.77
CA HIS A 30 0.12 0.71 -4.72
C HIS A 30 1.55 0.97 -5.22
N SER A 31 2.08 2.13 -4.88
CA SER A 31 3.51 2.42 -5.02
C SER A 31 4.05 2.82 -3.65
N TYR A 32 5.01 2.07 -3.17
CA TYR A 32 5.61 2.23 -1.86
C TYR A 32 7.12 2.41 -1.99
N SER A 33 7.68 3.32 -1.20
CA SER A 33 9.11 3.53 -1.13
C SER A 33 9.52 3.82 0.31
N LYS A 34 10.53 3.12 0.80
CA LYS A 34 11.07 3.30 2.14
C LYS A 34 12.59 3.30 2.07
N SER A 35 13.21 4.28 2.73
CA SER A 35 14.66 4.39 2.79
C SER A 35 15.12 4.15 4.22
N TYR A 36 16.13 3.30 4.36
CA TYR A 36 16.77 3.00 5.63
C TYR A 36 18.21 3.52 5.58
N SER A 37 18.63 4.28 6.57
CA SER A 37 20.03 4.64 6.75
C SER A 37 20.54 3.99 8.03
N PHE A 38 21.62 3.23 7.93
CA PHE A 38 22.28 2.62 9.08
C PHE A 38 23.36 3.56 9.61
N LYS A 39 23.27 3.87 10.90
CA LYS A 39 24.08 4.94 11.52
C LYS A 39 25.56 4.59 11.71
N ASN A 40 25.90 3.30 11.70
CA ASN A 40 27.27 2.81 11.97
C ASN A 40 28.05 2.40 10.71
N ASP A 41 27.35 2.18 9.61
CA ASP A 41 27.96 1.85 8.34
C ASP A 41 27.47 2.87 7.31
N SER A 42 28.36 3.29 6.45
CA SER A 42 28.02 4.22 5.35
C SER A 42 27.13 3.51 4.30
N SER A 43 26.10 2.81 4.77
CA SER A 43 25.19 2.08 3.91
C SER A 43 23.80 2.72 3.89
N LEU A 44 23.28 2.90 2.71
CA LEU A 44 21.93 3.36 2.44
C LEU A 44 21.16 2.22 1.77
N VAL A 45 20.05 1.82 2.35
CA VAL A 45 19.18 0.81 1.76
C VAL A 45 17.86 1.46 1.37
N ASN A 46 17.54 1.39 0.09
CA ASN A 46 16.26 1.84 -0.46
C ASN A 46 15.41 0.66 -0.85
N LEU A 47 14.26 0.55 -0.23
CA LEU A 47 13.23 -0.42 -0.56
C LEU A 47 12.14 0.28 -1.36
N SER A 48 11.87 -0.19 -2.56
CA SER A 48 10.72 0.23 -3.36
C SER A 48 9.86 -0.98 -3.70
N ALA A 49 8.56 -0.82 -3.59
CA ALA A 49 7.62 -1.87 -3.94
C ALA A 49 6.46 -1.30 -4.74
N VAL A 50 6.01 -2.07 -5.72
CA VAL A 50 4.79 -1.79 -6.48
C VAL A 50 3.89 -3.00 -6.32
N GLY A 51 2.64 -2.76 -5.95
CA GLY A 51 1.67 -3.81 -5.72
C GLY A 51 0.38 -3.58 -6.47
N LEU A 52 -0.25 -4.69 -6.86
CA LEU A 52 -1.62 -4.74 -7.33
C LEU A 52 -2.42 -5.51 -6.28
N LEU A 53 -3.33 -4.82 -5.61
CA LEU A 53 -4.24 -5.39 -4.63
C LEU A 53 -5.64 -5.51 -5.24
N TYR A 54 -6.35 -6.55 -4.87
CA TYR A 54 -7.73 -6.77 -5.27
C TYR A 54 -8.54 -7.36 -4.12
N GLY A 55 -9.80 -6.99 -4.02
CA GLY A 55 -10.61 -7.42 -2.90
C GLY A 55 -12.06 -6.98 -2.97
N LEU A 56 -12.76 -7.23 -1.88
CA LEU A 56 -14.16 -6.87 -1.73
C LEU A 56 -14.30 -5.64 -0.85
N ASN A 57 -15.18 -4.74 -1.24
CA ASN A 57 -15.54 -3.54 -0.51
C ASN A 57 -17.04 -3.56 -0.20
N PHE A 58 -17.39 -3.16 1.00
CA PHE A 58 -18.76 -3.04 1.48
C PHE A 58 -18.98 -1.63 1.98
N TYR A 59 -19.99 -0.98 1.45
CA TYR A 59 -20.34 0.41 1.73
C TYR A 59 -21.71 0.48 2.38
N TYR A 60 -21.84 1.36 3.37
CA TYR A 60 -23.15 1.83 3.81
C TYR A 60 -23.40 3.22 3.24
N ARG A 61 -24.53 3.40 2.57
CA ARG A 61 -24.92 4.69 1.97
C ARG A 61 -25.75 5.47 2.96
N GLY A 62 -25.10 6.39 3.65
CA GLY A 62 -25.78 7.42 4.44
C GLY A 62 -26.15 8.64 3.58
N ASP A 63 -26.77 9.64 4.20
CA ASP A 63 -27.19 10.86 3.49
C ASP A 63 -26.00 11.78 3.12
N TYR A 64 -24.99 11.83 3.97
CA TYR A 64 -23.86 12.75 3.82
C TYR A 64 -22.49 12.07 3.78
N TRP A 65 -22.41 10.81 4.13
CA TRP A 65 -21.15 10.07 4.22
C TRP A 65 -21.38 8.58 4.04
N PHE A 66 -20.43 7.93 3.41
CA PHE A 66 -20.50 6.50 3.07
C PHE A 66 -19.33 5.77 3.76
N PRO A 67 -19.52 5.26 4.98
CA PRO A 67 -18.53 4.41 5.60
C PRO A 67 -18.38 3.11 4.83
N PHE A 68 -17.17 2.59 4.83
CA PHE A 68 -16.87 1.33 4.16
C PHE A 68 -15.82 0.52 4.88
N ILE A 69 -15.88 -0.77 4.63
CA ILE A 69 -14.85 -1.74 4.98
C ILE A 69 -14.46 -2.51 3.72
N GLY A 70 -13.21 -2.92 3.66
CA GLY A 70 -12.73 -3.75 2.56
C GLY A 70 -11.64 -4.70 3.03
N PHE A 71 -11.49 -5.79 2.30
CA PHE A 71 -10.42 -6.76 2.54
C PHE A 71 -10.09 -7.49 1.24
N GLY A 72 -8.88 -8.00 1.16
CA GLY A 72 -8.43 -8.70 -0.02
C GLY A 72 -6.97 -9.12 0.06
N THR A 73 -6.46 -9.45 -1.09
CA THR A 73 -5.10 -9.91 -1.32
C THR A 73 -4.51 -9.23 -2.55
N GLY A 74 -3.31 -9.62 -2.96
CA GLY A 74 -2.70 -9.08 -4.16
C GLY A 74 -1.32 -9.63 -4.41
N ASN A 75 -0.55 -8.89 -5.19
CA ASN A 75 0.84 -9.20 -5.48
C ASN A 75 1.69 -7.95 -5.33
N TYR A 76 2.85 -8.08 -4.73
CA TYR A 76 3.86 -7.05 -4.69
C TYR A 76 5.14 -7.52 -5.36
N SER A 77 5.73 -6.62 -6.14
CA SER A 77 7.10 -6.74 -6.60
C SER A 77 7.95 -5.74 -5.83
N ALA A 78 8.96 -6.20 -5.15
CA ALA A 78 9.84 -5.38 -4.36
C ALA A 78 11.23 -5.33 -4.98
N LYS A 79 11.87 -4.16 -4.86
CA LYS A 79 13.23 -3.91 -5.28
C LYS A 79 13.99 -3.32 -4.10
N LEU A 80 14.99 -4.02 -3.65
CA LEU A 80 15.92 -3.57 -2.63
C LEU A 80 17.19 -3.07 -3.31
N GLN A 81 17.56 -1.82 -3.08
CA GLN A 81 18.82 -1.24 -3.54
C GLN A 81 19.69 -0.94 -2.32
N GLU A 82 20.83 -1.58 -2.25
CA GLU A 82 21.82 -1.32 -1.24
C GLU A 82 22.95 -0.48 -1.85
N GLN A 83 23.31 0.59 -1.17
CA GLN A 83 24.46 1.43 -1.50
C GLN A 83 25.44 1.39 -0.33
N LEU A 84 26.56 0.73 -0.53
CA LEU A 84 27.64 0.65 0.45
C LEU A 84 28.70 1.68 0.09
N ILE A 85 28.98 2.59 0.99
CA ILE A 85 30.01 3.63 0.80
C ILE A 85 31.19 3.27 1.71
N THR A 86 32.28 2.77 1.12
CA THR A 86 33.51 2.46 1.84
C THR A 86 34.64 3.39 1.36
N GLY A 87 34.90 4.44 2.12
CA GLY A 87 35.86 5.47 1.73
C GLY A 87 35.43 6.24 0.46
N SER A 88 36.20 6.15 -0.61
CA SER A 88 35.88 6.75 -1.91
C SER A 88 35.16 5.82 -2.88
N ASN A 89 34.92 4.56 -2.47
CA ASN A 89 34.28 3.55 -3.32
C ASN A 89 32.83 3.37 -2.93
N THR A 90 31.97 3.36 -3.94
CA THR A 90 30.54 3.08 -3.79
C THR A 90 30.21 1.78 -4.51
N THR A 91 29.71 0.80 -3.78
CA THR A 91 29.22 -0.47 -4.33
C THR A 91 27.70 -0.47 -4.28
N ASN A 92 27.06 -0.74 -5.41
CA ASN A 92 25.61 -0.81 -5.51
C ASN A 92 25.19 -2.26 -5.71
N GLY A 93 24.35 -2.75 -4.82
CA GLY A 93 23.65 -4.03 -4.93
C GLY A 93 22.18 -3.81 -5.28
N THR A 94 21.60 -4.70 -6.06
CA THR A 94 20.16 -4.70 -6.31
C THR A 94 19.64 -6.12 -6.17
N VAL A 95 18.64 -6.30 -5.32
CA VAL A 95 17.95 -7.60 -5.11
C VAL A 95 16.47 -7.37 -5.43
N PHE A 96 15.88 -8.31 -6.16
CA PHE A 96 14.46 -8.35 -6.42
C PHE A 96 13.82 -9.40 -5.51
N GLY A 97 12.70 -9.03 -4.89
CA GLY A 97 11.90 -9.92 -4.05
C GLY A 97 10.45 -9.94 -4.52
N GLN A 98 9.80 -11.05 -4.31
CA GLN A 98 8.34 -11.16 -4.41
C GLN A 98 7.77 -11.26 -3.01
N VAL A 99 6.58 -10.70 -2.84
CA VAL A 99 5.82 -10.83 -1.61
C VAL A 99 4.83 -11.94 -1.80
N ASP A 100 4.91 -12.95 -0.93
CA ASP A 100 3.98 -14.05 -0.94
C ASP A 100 2.69 -13.64 -0.18
N ASP A 101 1.54 -13.87 -0.82
CA ASP A 101 0.20 -13.78 -0.27
C ASP A 101 -0.08 -12.54 0.61
N PRO A 102 0.13 -11.31 0.11
CA PRO A 102 -0.18 -10.12 0.88
C PRO A 102 -1.69 -10.09 1.18
N PHE A 103 -2.01 -9.81 2.43
CA PHE A 103 -3.38 -9.61 2.87
C PHE A 103 -3.56 -8.16 3.31
N PHE A 104 -4.70 -7.56 2.96
CA PHE A 104 -5.06 -6.24 3.47
C PHE A 104 -6.49 -6.21 4.01
N TYR A 105 -6.69 -5.33 4.95
CA TYR A 105 -8.02 -4.83 5.29
C TYR A 105 -8.00 -3.31 5.39
N LYS A 106 -9.10 -2.69 5.05
CA LYS A 106 -9.26 -1.24 5.09
C LYS A 106 -10.62 -0.86 5.67
N LEU A 107 -10.63 0.29 6.28
CA LEU A 107 -11.84 0.97 6.72
C LEU A 107 -11.75 2.43 6.33
N GLY A 108 -12.87 3.04 6.05
CA GLY A 108 -12.85 4.43 5.66
C GLY A 108 -14.23 5.04 5.51
N VAL A 109 -14.21 6.26 5.03
CA VAL A 109 -15.42 7.03 4.76
C VAL A 109 -15.27 7.81 3.45
N ARG A 110 -16.30 7.80 2.65
CA ARG A 110 -16.46 8.67 1.48
C ARG A 110 -17.44 9.77 1.80
N ILE A 111 -17.07 10.99 1.45
CA ILE A 111 -17.89 12.19 1.60
C ILE A 111 -18.18 12.70 0.20
N PRO A 112 -19.38 12.49 -0.34
CA PRO A 112 -19.73 12.88 -1.70
C PRO A 112 -20.03 14.39 -1.81
N PHE A 113 -19.61 14.96 -2.93
CA PHE A 113 -19.95 16.30 -3.39
C PHE A 113 -20.40 16.18 -4.86
N ASN A 114 -21.61 15.69 -5.11
CA ASN A 114 -22.09 15.24 -6.42
C ASN A 114 -21.27 14.04 -6.97
N GLU A 115 -20.69 14.20 -8.15
CA GLU A 115 -19.89 13.16 -8.81
C GLU A 115 -18.48 13.01 -8.24
N ILE A 116 -17.98 14.03 -7.53
CA ILE A 116 -16.66 14.05 -6.92
C ILE A 116 -16.83 13.98 -5.40
N GLY A 117 -15.87 13.43 -4.71
CA GLY A 117 -15.86 13.45 -3.25
C GLY A 117 -14.48 13.20 -2.68
N ILE A 118 -14.43 13.28 -1.36
CA ILE A 118 -13.23 13.00 -0.58
C ILE A 118 -13.35 11.60 0.02
N VAL A 119 -12.26 10.85 0.00
CA VAL A 119 -12.15 9.57 0.68
C VAL A 119 -11.07 9.65 1.75
N LEU A 120 -11.42 9.20 2.95
CA LEU A 120 -10.50 8.99 4.06
C LEU A 120 -10.43 7.50 4.30
N THR A 121 -9.23 6.93 4.28
CA THR A 121 -9.04 5.48 4.44
C THR A 121 -7.90 5.21 5.40
N GLN A 122 -8.12 4.25 6.29
CA GLN A 122 -7.08 3.58 7.04
C GLN A 122 -6.97 2.15 6.54
N GLN A 123 -5.77 1.75 6.14
CA GLN A 123 -5.51 0.43 5.57
C GLN A 123 -4.37 -0.23 6.31
N TYR A 124 -4.56 -1.48 6.65
CA TYR A 124 -3.52 -2.37 7.14
C TYR A 124 -3.15 -3.36 6.04
N ILE A 125 -1.86 -3.54 5.84
CA ILE A 125 -1.31 -4.51 4.89
C ILE A 125 -0.37 -5.42 5.65
N SER A 126 -0.55 -6.71 5.49
CA SER A 126 0.41 -7.74 5.89
C SER A 126 1.11 -8.22 4.64
N ALA A 127 2.39 -7.95 4.53
CA ALA A 127 3.18 -8.32 3.36
C ALA A 127 4.63 -8.55 3.80
N ASP A 128 5.12 -9.76 3.61
CA ASP A 128 6.48 -10.14 3.93
C ASP A 128 7.25 -10.46 2.65
N ILE A 129 8.44 -9.90 2.53
CA ILE A 129 9.31 -10.12 1.38
C ILE A 129 10.31 -11.20 1.74
N ASN A 130 10.29 -12.31 1.00
CA ASN A 130 11.33 -13.30 1.05
C ASN A 130 12.52 -12.83 0.20
N VAL A 131 13.61 -12.49 0.84
CA VAL A 131 14.88 -12.16 0.19
C VAL A 131 15.77 -13.40 0.26
N ALA A 132 16.23 -13.87 -0.89
CA ALA A 132 16.98 -15.14 -1.00
C ALA A 132 18.30 -15.19 -0.20
N THR A 133 18.73 -14.08 0.38
CA THR A 133 20.00 -13.96 1.11
C THR A 133 19.83 -13.75 2.62
N GLU A 134 18.59 -13.67 3.11
CA GLU A 134 18.32 -13.42 4.53
C GLU A 134 17.41 -14.49 5.13
N ASP A 135 17.78 -14.97 6.33
CA ASP A 135 16.99 -15.98 7.06
C ASP A 135 15.68 -15.43 7.63
N ASN A 136 15.49 -14.11 7.66
CA ASN A 136 14.29 -13.47 8.14
C ASN A 136 13.63 -12.63 7.04
N PRO A 137 12.31 -12.77 6.81
CA PRO A 137 11.60 -11.97 5.84
C PRO A 137 11.59 -10.48 6.25
N LEU A 138 11.73 -9.60 5.27
CA LEU A 138 11.54 -8.16 5.46
C LEU A 138 10.05 -7.83 5.39
N SER A 139 9.50 -7.30 6.47
CA SER A 139 8.10 -6.90 6.47
C SER A 139 7.90 -5.55 5.80
N LEU A 140 7.06 -5.53 4.75
CA LEU A 140 6.48 -4.32 4.16
C LEU A 140 5.16 -3.94 4.82
N GLY A 141 4.66 -4.79 5.72
CA GLY A 141 3.37 -4.65 6.37
C GLY A 141 3.31 -3.43 7.28
N GLY A 142 2.10 -2.99 7.56
CA GLY A 142 1.84 -1.89 8.48
C GLY A 142 0.51 -1.21 8.19
N THR A 143 0.26 -0.17 8.98
CA THR A 143 -0.94 0.66 8.85
C THR A 143 -0.59 1.96 8.13
N ALA A 144 -1.39 2.31 7.14
CA ALA A 144 -1.29 3.58 6.43
C ALA A 144 -2.64 4.29 6.42
N SER A 145 -2.59 5.62 6.51
CA SER A 145 -3.77 6.48 6.39
C SER A 145 -3.69 7.26 5.09
N PHE A 146 -4.79 7.31 4.36
CA PHE A 146 -4.88 7.98 3.07
C PHE A 146 -5.99 9.01 3.08
N ILE A 147 -5.70 10.12 2.40
CA ILE A 147 -6.71 11.10 1.99
C ILE A 147 -6.66 11.15 0.48
N GLY A 148 -7.80 11.00 -0.16
CA GLY A 148 -7.88 10.99 -1.61
C GLY A 148 -9.13 11.67 -2.14
N LEU A 149 -9.15 11.84 -3.44
CA LEU A 149 -10.33 12.24 -4.19
C LEU A 149 -10.87 11.01 -4.92
N TYR A 150 -12.18 10.93 -5.03
CA TYR A 150 -12.83 9.92 -5.87
C TYR A 150 -13.80 10.58 -6.84
N TYR A 151 -14.03 9.93 -7.95
CA TYR A 151 -15.04 10.27 -8.93
C TYR A 151 -15.99 9.08 -9.10
N SER A 152 -17.29 9.33 -9.10
CA SER A 152 -18.31 8.31 -9.36
C SER A 152 -19.11 8.68 -10.62
N PHE A 153 -19.29 7.72 -11.49
CA PHE A 153 -20.06 7.84 -12.73
C PHE A 153 -21.20 6.84 -12.75
#